data_f5aa951fb99d9db4f3c1cf0c3d60aacc
#
_entry.id   f5aa951fb99d9db4f3c1cf0c3d60aacc
#
_cell.length_a   1.000
_cell.length_b   1.000
_cell.length_c   1.000
_cell.angle_alpha   90.00
_cell.angle_beta   90.00
_cell.angle_gamma   90.00
#
_symmetry.space_group_name_H-M   'P 1'
#
loop_
_entity.id
_entity.type
_entity.pdbx_description
1 polymer ?
#
loop_
_entity_poly.entity_id
_entity_poly.type
_entity_poly.pdbx_seq_one_letter_code
_entity_poly.pdbx_strand_id
1 'polypeptide(L)'
;MAVSERGGRRLGQELGCTVPGQSTREHCRRERCFPCNTGQVGMCRKTGLGYEIECLICGQHIKSKYAGETGKNMFQRGSQHVDDVEKRRGNTPLWKHIVEKHGGVMAVPIYSHFKMELVKFFSSAQRRKADEGVRISHLDQDKMTRCTTR
;
A
#
# COMPACT_ATOMS: atom_id res chain seq x y z
N MET A 1 43.95 -20.53 4.46
CA MET A 1 43.02 -20.39 5.60
C MET A 1 42.08 -19.19 5.52
N ALA A 2 42.61 -18.03 5.26
CA ALA A 2 41.77 -16.83 5.10
C ALA A 2 40.73 -16.94 3.96
N VAL A 3 41.01 -17.75 2.94
CA VAL A 3 40.15 -17.91 1.77
C VAL A 3 38.87 -18.68 2.07
N SER A 4 38.92 -19.68 2.94
CA SER A 4 37.75 -20.47 3.30
C SER A 4 36.74 -19.68 4.17
N GLU A 5 37.25 -18.83 5.02
CA GLU A 5 36.42 -17.95 5.83
C GLU A 5 35.70 -16.89 4.99
N ARG A 6 36.38 -16.41 3.96
CA ARG A 6 35.77 -15.45 3.02
C ARG A 6 34.67 -16.10 2.18
N GLY A 7 34.88 -17.34 1.79
CA GLY A 7 33.86 -18.09 1.07
C GLY A 7 32.60 -18.29 1.89
N GLY A 8 32.76 -18.64 3.17
CA GLY A 8 31.64 -18.80 4.09
C GLY A 8 30.86 -17.51 4.30
N ARG A 9 31.53 -16.41 4.39
CA ARG A 9 30.86 -15.11 4.50
C ARG A 9 30.09 -14.72 3.25
N ARG A 10 30.66 -15.01 2.09
CA ARG A 10 29.97 -14.76 0.83
C ARG A 10 28.71 -15.59 0.70
N LEU A 11 28.82 -16.87 1.01
CA LEU A 11 27.67 -17.75 1.02
C LEU A 11 26.61 -17.31 2.02
N GLY A 12 27.00 -16.88 3.19
CA GLY A 12 26.09 -16.33 4.17
C GLY A 12 25.43 -15.05 3.69
N GLN A 13 26.16 -14.22 2.96
CA GLN A 13 25.61 -13.00 2.35
C GLN A 13 24.69 -13.30 1.18
N GLU A 14 25.03 -14.27 0.38
CA GLU A 14 24.22 -14.68 -0.76
C GLU A 14 22.99 -15.49 -0.35
N LEU A 15 23.17 -16.42 0.56
CA LEU A 15 22.08 -17.17 1.16
C LEU A 15 21.23 -16.30 2.07
N GLY A 16 21.83 -15.30 2.63
CA GLY A 16 21.13 -14.22 3.28
C GLY A 16 20.41 -13.29 2.30
N CYS A 17 20.00 -13.79 1.14
CA CYS A 17 19.04 -13.07 0.29
C CYS A 17 17.78 -12.69 1.07
N THR A 18 17.60 -13.30 2.18
CA THR A 18 16.73 -12.83 3.23
C THR A 18 17.22 -11.56 3.89
N VAL A 19 18.50 -11.45 4.13
CA VAL A 19 19.11 -10.32 4.83
C VAL A 19 19.20 -9.07 3.95
N PRO A 20 19.58 -9.17 2.67
CA PRO A 20 19.55 -8.02 1.78
C PRO A 20 18.17 -7.40 1.66
N GLY A 21 17.12 -8.19 1.74
CA GLY A 21 15.76 -7.70 1.78
C GLY A 21 15.48 -6.80 2.98
N GLN A 22 16.14 -7.03 4.09
CA GLN A 22 16.01 -6.20 5.29
C GLN A 22 16.86 -4.95 5.22
N SER A 23 18.08 -5.06 4.71
CA SER A 23 18.99 -3.92 4.62
C SER A 23 18.57 -2.88 3.59
N THR A 24 17.78 -3.27 2.59
CA THR A 24 17.27 -2.36 1.56
C THR A 24 15.96 -1.68 1.92
N ARG A 25 15.39 -2.02 3.07
CA ARG A 25 14.16 -1.42 3.56
C ARG A 25 14.42 -0.12 4.31
N GLU A 26 15.09 0.80 3.65
CA GLU A 26 15.26 2.14 4.18
C GLU A 26 14.10 3.03 3.76
N HIS A 27 13.69 3.89 4.67
CA HIS A 27 12.70 4.92 4.39
C HIS A 27 13.22 5.82 3.26
N CYS A 28 12.41 6.06 2.25
CA CYS A 28 12.82 6.83 1.07
C CYS A 28 13.04 8.32 1.33
N ARG A 29 12.84 8.79 2.56
CA ARG A 29 12.97 10.18 3.01
C ARG A 29 12.08 11.20 2.31
N ARG A 30 11.15 10.76 1.49
CA ARG A 30 10.13 11.64 0.92
C ARG A 30 9.04 11.87 1.96
N GLU A 31 8.81 13.12 2.29
CA GLU A 31 7.83 13.49 3.34
C GLU A 31 6.42 13.01 3.03
N ARG A 32 6.03 13.01 1.76
CA ARG A 32 4.69 12.63 1.31
C ARG A 32 4.62 11.20 0.77
N CYS A 33 5.52 10.33 1.16
CA CYS A 33 5.48 8.94 0.74
C CYS A 33 4.47 8.15 1.58
N PHE A 34 3.28 7.93 1.04
CA PHE A 34 2.21 7.21 1.72
C PHE A 34 2.65 5.81 2.18
N PRO A 35 3.23 4.95 1.30
CA PRO A 35 3.66 3.63 1.74
C PRO A 35 4.68 3.66 2.88
N CYS A 36 5.74 4.46 2.74
CA CYS A 36 6.80 4.50 3.75
C CYS A 36 6.30 5.04 5.09
N ASN A 37 5.43 6.05 5.08
CA ASN A 37 4.88 6.63 6.29
C ASN A 37 3.84 5.75 6.99
N THR A 38 3.38 4.70 6.32
CA THR A 38 2.43 3.73 6.90
C THR A 38 3.06 2.35 7.15
N GLY A 39 4.38 2.27 7.22
CA GLY A 39 5.10 1.06 7.60
C GLY A 39 5.56 0.18 6.44
N GLN A 40 5.22 0.52 5.20
CA GLN A 40 5.68 -0.20 4.00
C GLN A 40 7.01 0.37 3.49
N VAL A 41 7.99 0.43 4.38
CA VAL A 41 9.29 1.03 4.11
C VAL A 41 10.00 0.31 2.96
N GLY A 42 10.47 1.08 1.99
CA GLY A 42 11.17 0.57 0.80
C GLY A 42 10.24 0.01 -0.29
N MET A 43 8.95 -0.15 -0.03
CA MET A 43 8.00 -0.67 -1.02
C MET A 43 7.55 0.39 -2.04
N CYS A 44 7.78 1.65 -1.76
CA CYS A 44 7.33 2.77 -2.60
C CYS A 44 7.86 2.76 -4.03
N ARG A 45 8.99 2.07 -4.28
CA ARG A 45 9.60 1.94 -5.61
C ARG A 45 9.08 0.75 -6.41
N LYS A 46 8.36 -0.17 -5.78
CA LYS A 46 7.87 -1.39 -6.43
C LYS A 46 6.69 -1.08 -7.34
N THR A 47 6.62 -1.79 -8.46
CA THR A 47 5.60 -1.63 -9.51
C THR A 47 4.82 -2.92 -9.74
N GLY A 48 3.71 -2.84 -10.45
CA GLY A 48 2.94 -4.02 -10.85
C GLY A 48 2.36 -4.78 -9.66
N LEU A 49 1.65 -4.10 -8.78
CA LEU A 49 1.20 -4.70 -7.53
C LEU A 49 -0.28 -4.44 -7.21
N GLY A 50 -0.81 -5.30 -6.37
CA GLY A 50 -2.06 -5.09 -5.66
C GLY A 50 -1.78 -4.56 -4.26
N TYR A 51 -2.62 -3.66 -3.80
CA TYR A 51 -2.50 -3.04 -2.49
C TYR A 51 -3.87 -2.90 -1.82
N GLU A 52 -3.86 -2.69 -0.53
CA GLU A 52 -5.03 -2.33 0.25
C GLU A 52 -4.78 -1.04 1.02
N ILE A 53 -5.83 -0.26 1.19
CA ILE A 53 -5.83 0.91 2.07
C ILE A 53 -6.88 0.70 3.14
N GLU A 54 -6.48 0.77 4.39
CA GLU A 54 -7.32 0.57 5.56
C GLU A 54 -7.51 1.88 6.32
N CYS A 55 -8.74 2.15 6.75
CA CYS A 55 -9.01 3.27 7.63
C CYS A 55 -8.63 2.90 9.08
N LEU A 56 -7.67 3.61 9.64
CA LEU A 56 -7.19 3.39 11.00
C LEU A 56 -8.17 3.89 12.08
N ILE A 57 -9.04 4.83 11.71
CA ILE A 57 -10.00 5.44 12.64
C ILE A 57 -11.23 4.56 12.84
N CYS A 58 -11.68 3.87 11.80
CA CYS A 58 -12.83 2.99 11.87
C CYS A 58 -12.62 1.78 12.78
N GLY A 59 -11.37 1.40 13.02
CA GLY A 59 -11.03 0.24 13.84
C GLY A 59 -11.41 -1.11 13.22
N GLN A 60 -11.19 -2.17 13.97
CA GLN A 60 -11.36 -3.55 13.49
C GLN A 60 -12.82 -3.97 13.32
N HIS A 61 -13.76 -3.26 13.95
CA HIS A 61 -15.18 -3.62 13.93
C HIS A 61 -15.89 -3.26 12.63
N ILE A 62 -15.34 -2.31 11.90
CA ILE A 62 -15.84 -1.93 10.59
C ILE A 62 -14.73 -2.23 9.61
N LYS A 63 -14.93 -3.24 8.79
CA LYS A 63 -13.95 -3.61 7.76
C LYS A 63 -13.91 -2.52 6.69
N SER A 64 -13.12 -1.50 6.93
CA SER A 64 -12.98 -0.35 6.05
C SER A 64 -11.69 -0.45 5.27
N LYS A 65 -11.70 -1.34 4.27
CA LYS A 65 -10.58 -1.57 3.37
C LYS A 65 -10.96 -1.23 1.94
N TYR A 66 -10.06 -0.59 1.25
CA TYR A 66 -10.10 -0.37 -0.17
C TYR A 66 -9.04 -1.23 -0.84
N ALA A 67 -9.43 -2.06 -1.80
CA ALA A 67 -8.50 -2.83 -2.61
C ALA A 67 -8.23 -2.11 -3.93
N GLY A 68 -6.98 -2.02 -4.31
CA GLY A 68 -6.57 -1.39 -5.55
C GLY A 68 -5.43 -2.14 -6.23
N GLU A 69 -5.20 -1.77 -7.46
CA GLU A 69 -4.08 -2.25 -8.26
C GLU A 69 -3.34 -1.08 -8.91
N THR A 70 -2.09 -1.29 -9.27
CA THR A 70 -1.33 -0.29 -10.01
C THR A 70 -0.23 -0.90 -10.85
N GLY A 71 -0.09 -0.40 -12.09
CA GLY A 71 1.10 -0.62 -12.90
C GLY A 71 2.22 0.38 -12.59
N LYS A 72 1.88 1.49 -11.97
CA LYS A 72 2.84 2.50 -11.51
C LYS A 72 3.55 2.02 -10.24
N ASN A 73 4.58 2.75 -9.80
CA ASN A 73 5.16 2.47 -8.51
C ASN A 73 4.21 2.89 -7.37
N MET A 74 4.43 2.29 -6.21
CA MET A 74 3.56 2.48 -5.06
C MET A 74 3.60 3.92 -4.51
N PHE A 75 4.73 4.62 -4.68
CA PHE A 75 4.83 6.04 -4.35
C PHE A 75 3.90 6.89 -5.21
N GLN A 76 3.94 6.70 -6.53
CA GLN A 76 3.08 7.45 -7.46
C GLN A 76 1.60 7.19 -7.19
N ARG A 77 1.25 5.93 -6.95
CA ARG A 77 -0.14 5.58 -6.64
C ARG A 77 -0.58 6.14 -5.29
N GLY A 78 0.27 6.03 -4.29
CA GLY A 78 0.02 6.62 -2.97
C GLY A 78 -0.14 8.14 -3.04
N SER A 79 0.69 8.81 -3.82
CA SER A 79 0.59 10.27 -4.02
C SER A 79 -0.73 10.68 -4.68
N GLN A 80 -1.24 9.87 -5.61
CA GLN A 80 -2.56 10.11 -6.20
C GLN A 80 -3.67 10.05 -5.14
N HIS A 81 -3.63 9.06 -4.27
CA HIS A 81 -4.59 8.95 -3.17
C HIS A 81 -4.50 10.13 -2.19
N VAL A 82 -3.29 10.55 -1.87
CA VAL A 82 -3.07 11.74 -1.01
C VAL A 82 -3.68 12.98 -1.65
N ASP A 83 -3.39 13.22 -2.92
CA ASP A 83 -3.93 14.35 -3.67
C ASP A 83 -5.46 14.32 -3.76
N ASP A 84 -6.03 13.16 -4.00
CA ASP A 84 -7.48 13.00 -4.10
C ASP A 84 -8.19 13.38 -2.81
N VAL A 85 -7.62 13.01 -1.68
CA VAL A 85 -8.15 13.33 -0.37
C VAL A 85 -7.92 14.81 -0.01
N GLU A 86 -6.72 15.33 -0.23
CA GLU A 86 -6.40 16.74 0.05
C GLU A 86 -7.24 17.70 -0.79
N LYS A 87 -7.48 17.35 -2.03
CA LYS A 87 -8.33 18.12 -2.95
C LYS A 87 -9.82 17.81 -2.80
N ARG A 88 -10.18 16.96 -1.86
CA ARG A 88 -11.58 16.56 -1.56
C ARG A 88 -12.35 16.13 -2.80
N ARG A 89 -11.72 15.30 -3.62
CA ARG A 89 -12.35 14.82 -4.86
C ARG A 89 -13.49 13.85 -4.55
N GLY A 90 -14.72 14.32 -4.74
CA GLY A 90 -15.93 13.63 -4.32
C GLY A 90 -16.20 12.27 -4.97
N ASN A 91 -15.56 11.98 -6.10
CA ASN A 91 -15.68 10.69 -6.79
C ASN A 91 -14.62 9.66 -6.38
N THR A 92 -13.74 10.00 -5.45
CA THR A 92 -12.68 9.09 -5.02
C THR A 92 -13.09 8.28 -3.79
N PRO A 93 -12.65 7.00 -3.71
CA PRO A 93 -13.10 6.11 -2.64
C PRO A 93 -12.75 6.59 -1.24
N LEU A 94 -11.52 7.07 -1.07
CA LEU A 94 -11.05 7.50 0.26
C LEU A 94 -11.79 8.73 0.75
N TRP A 95 -12.01 9.72 -0.13
CA TRP A 95 -12.75 10.91 0.25
C TRP A 95 -14.24 10.59 0.54
N LYS A 96 -14.85 9.75 -0.26
CA LYS A 96 -16.22 9.26 0.02
C LYS A 96 -16.31 8.59 1.39
N HIS A 97 -15.35 7.74 1.73
CA HIS A 97 -15.28 7.11 3.03
C HIS A 97 -15.19 8.15 4.17
N ILE A 98 -14.34 9.16 4.00
CA ILE A 98 -14.21 10.23 4.99
C ILE A 98 -15.54 10.97 5.18
N VAL A 99 -16.23 11.29 4.11
CA VAL A 99 -17.53 11.97 4.19
C VAL A 99 -18.59 11.09 4.86
N GLU A 100 -18.69 9.84 4.43
CA GLU A 100 -19.76 8.92 4.91
C GLU A 100 -19.52 8.44 6.34
N LYS A 101 -18.28 8.19 6.72
CA LYS A 101 -17.94 7.58 8.02
C LYS A 101 -17.43 8.58 9.06
N HIS A 102 -16.84 9.65 8.61
CA HIS A 102 -16.17 10.62 9.47
C HIS A 102 -16.70 12.04 9.30
N GLY A 103 -17.84 12.20 8.64
CA GLY A 103 -18.50 13.51 8.47
C GLY A 103 -17.65 14.54 7.72
N GLY A 104 -16.74 14.11 6.88
CA GLY A 104 -15.82 14.99 6.14
C GLY A 104 -14.62 15.47 6.97
N VAL A 105 -14.43 14.94 8.16
CA VAL A 105 -13.29 15.28 9.03
C VAL A 105 -12.21 14.25 8.89
N MET A 106 -11.01 14.69 8.54
CA MET A 106 -9.85 13.82 8.33
C MET A 106 -8.75 14.15 9.34
N ALA A 107 -8.14 13.10 9.89
CA ALA A 107 -6.90 13.25 10.65
C ALA A 107 -5.76 13.70 9.73
N VAL A 108 -4.95 14.63 10.20
CA VAL A 108 -3.81 15.18 9.47
C VAL A 108 -2.52 14.79 10.20
N PRO A 109 -1.53 14.27 9.53
CA PRO A 109 -1.47 13.94 8.09
C PRO A 109 -2.33 12.72 7.73
N ILE A 110 -2.56 12.49 6.42
CA ILE A 110 -3.37 11.37 5.92
C ILE A 110 -2.91 10.00 6.45
N TYR A 111 -1.63 9.85 6.74
CA TYR A 111 -1.03 8.63 7.29
C TYR A 111 -1.53 8.28 8.70
N SER A 112 -2.10 9.22 9.40
CA SER A 112 -2.78 9.02 10.68
C SER A 112 -4.20 8.51 10.52
N HIS A 113 -4.77 8.68 9.33
CA HIS A 113 -6.14 8.28 9.02
C HIS A 113 -6.20 6.97 8.26
N PHE A 114 -5.30 6.76 7.32
CA PHE A 114 -5.23 5.59 6.46
C PHE A 114 -3.85 4.94 6.47
N LYS A 115 -3.85 3.63 6.30
CA LYS A 115 -2.67 2.80 6.09
C LYS A 115 -2.73 2.20 4.70
N MET A 116 -1.64 2.29 3.94
CA MET A 116 -1.49 1.65 2.63
C MET A 116 -0.58 0.44 2.75
N GLU A 117 -1.01 -0.72 2.29
CA GLU A 117 -0.31 -1.97 2.45
C GLU A 117 -0.21 -2.73 1.13
N LEU A 118 1.00 -3.20 0.82
CA LEU A 118 1.24 -4.09 -0.30
C LEU A 118 0.63 -5.46 -0.02
N VAL A 119 -0.13 -5.98 -0.97
CA VAL A 119 -0.72 -7.32 -0.85
C VAL A 119 0.03 -8.31 -1.72
N LYS A 120 0.27 -7.99 -2.99
CA LYS A 120 0.79 -8.96 -3.94
C LYS A 120 1.45 -8.29 -5.13
N PHE A 121 2.46 -8.97 -5.69
CA PHE A 121 3.06 -8.61 -6.97
C PHE A 121 2.44 -9.41 -8.11
N PHE A 122 2.41 -8.83 -9.29
CA PHE A 122 1.86 -9.47 -10.48
C PHE A 122 2.80 -9.32 -11.68
N SER A 123 2.89 -10.38 -12.46
CA SER A 123 3.68 -10.40 -13.68
C SER A 123 3.01 -9.73 -14.87
N SER A 124 1.69 -9.49 -14.81
CA SER A 124 0.93 -8.86 -15.90
C SER A 124 -0.21 -7.98 -15.40
N ALA A 125 -0.60 -7.01 -16.24
CA ALA A 125 -1.72 -6.14 -15.95
C ALA A 125 -3.05 -6.90 -15.86
N GLN A 126 -3.23 -7.93 -16.68
CA GLN A 126 -4.46 -8.75 -16.67
C GLN A 126 -4.64 -9.48 -15.36
N ARG A 127 -3.56 -10.13 -14.86
CA ARG A 127 -3.59 -10.83 -13.57
C ARG A 127 -3.86 -9.87 -12.43
N ARG A 128 -3.27 -8.70 -12.48
CA ARG A 128 -3.45 -7.65 -11.49
C ARG A 128 -4.91 -7.18 -11.39
N LYS A 129 -5.52 -6.91 -12.53
CA LYS A 129 -6.93 -6.50 -12.61
C LYS A 129 -7.89 -7.62 -12.19
N ALA A 130 -7.59 -8.86 -12.59
CA ALA A 130 -8.40 -10.00 -12.19
C ALA A 130 -8.37 -10.22 -10.67
N ASP A 131 -7.21 -10.12 -10.06
CA ASP A 131 -7.05 -10.23 -8.61
C ASP A 131 -7.74 -9.07 -7.88
N GLU A 132 -7.63 -7.86 -8.39
CA GLU A 132 -8.37 -6.72 -7.84
C GLU A 132 -9.87 -6.98 -7.83
N GLY A 133 -10.44 -7.48 -8.94
CA GLY A 133 -11.84 -7.84 -9.02
C GLY A 133 -12.26 -8.89 -7.98
N VAL A 134 -11.44 -9.91 -7.78
CA VAL A 134 -11.68 -10.94 -6.75
C VAL A 134 -11.62 -10.33 -5.35
N ARG A 135 -10.61 -9.52 -5.06
CA ARG A 135 -10.49 -8.86 -3.75
C ARG A 135 -11.63 -7.90 -3.48
N ILE A 136 -12.06 -7.16 -4.47
CA ILE A 136 -13.22 -6.27 -4.37
C ILE A 136 -14.46 -7.08 -4.03
N SER A 137 -14.72 -8.21 -4.71
CA SER A 137 -15.88 -9.03 -4.41
C SER A 137 -15.84 -9.62 -2.99
N HIS A 138 -14.68 -9.94 -2.45
CA HIS A 138 -14.53 -10.34 -1.04
C HIS A 138 -14.77 -9.18 -0.06
N LEU A 139 -14.42 -7.96 -0.45
CA LEU A 139 -14.63 -6.77 0.35
C LEU A 139 -16.00 -6.11 0.11
N ASP A 140 -16.78 -6.63 -0.83
CA ASP A 140 -18.07 -6.04 -1.24
C ASP A 140 -19.14 -6.06 -0.12
N GLN A 141 -18.86 -6.75 0.95
CA GLN A 141 -19.62 -6.62 2.19
C GLN A 141 -19.30 -5.29 2.91
N ASP A 142 -18.21 -4.63 2.52
CA ASP A 142 -17.79 -3.36 3.09
C ASP A 142 -18.22 -2.19 2.19
N LYS A 143 -18.94 -1.26 2.77
CA LYS A 143 -19.47 -0.08 2.08
C LYS A 143 -18.40 0.76 1.39
N MET A 144 -17.17 0.69 1.85
CA MET A 144 -16.05 1.44 1.27
C MET A 144 -15.72 0.98 -0.16
N THR A 145 -15.81 -0.31 -0.40
CA THR A 145 -15.48 -0.90 -1.69
C THR A 145 -16.50 -0.59 -2.77
N ARG A 146 -17.76 -0.46 -2.38
CA ARG A 146 -18.84 -0.08 -3.30
C ARG A 146 -18.66 1.30 -3.93
N CYS A 147 -17.88 2.14 -3.30
CA CYS A 147 -17.59 3.46 -3.82
C CYS A 147 -16.56 3.47 -4.95
N THR A 148 -15.86 2.35 -5.20
CA THR A 148 -14.80 2.28 -6.21
C THR A 148 -15.24 1.76 -7.56
N THR A 149 -16.36 1.05 -7.62
CA THR A 149 -16.86 0.40 -8.85
C THR A 149 -17.73 1.28 -9.72
N ARG A 150 -17.82 2.57 -9.41
CA ARG A 150 -18.66 3.52 -10.18
C ARG A 150 -17.88 4.70 -10.71
#